data_4ab5f2f44a6b500a5a5cfd0b187154f5
#
_entry.id   4ab5f2f44a6b500a5a5cfd0b187154f5
#
_cell.length_a   1.000
_cell.length_b   1.000
_cell.length_c   1.000
_cell.angle_alpha   90.00
_cell.angle_beta   90.00
_cell.angle_gamma   90.00
#
_symmetry.space_group_name_H-M   'P 1'
#
loop_
_entity.id
_entity.type
_entity.pdbx_description
1 polymer ?
#
loop_
_entity_poly.entity_id
_entity_poly.type
_entity_poly.pdbx_seq_one_letter_code
_entity_poly.pdbx_strand_id
1 'polypeptide(L)'
;LVGDSLGMTVLGYDSTVQVTVNDMIHHGKAVRRGAPNTFIVIDMPIGTVGVGDEEDLKNALKIYKDTNANAVKAEGAHLVSFIQKATRMGIPVVSHLGLTPQSVGVMGYKLQGDTKEAAIQLIEDAKAIEKAGAILLVLEAIPSDLAKVISEQLTIPVIGIGAGKDTDGQVLVYHAMLNYGVNRQA
;
A
#
# COMPACT_ATOMS: atom_id res chain seq x y z
N LEU A 1 -5.43 -7.40 -3.57
CA LEU A 1 -5.22 -6.43 -2.50
C LEU A 1 -6.57 -6.07 -1.88
N VAL A 2 -6.69 -6.15 -0.57
CA VAL A 2 -7.79 -5.60 0.21
C VAL A 2 -7.31 -4.25 0.74
N GLY A 3 -7.73 -3.19 0.04
CA GLY A 3 -7.30 -1.82 0.32
C GLY A 3 -8.22 -1.12 1.31
N ASP A 4 -7.68 -0.22 2.13
CA ASP A 4 -8.49 0.60 3.04
C ASP A 4 -9.38 1.63 2.30
N SER A 5 -9.20 1.77 0.98
CA SER A 5 -10.16 2.44 0.09
C SER A 5 -11.58 1.84 0.17
N LEU A 6 -11.72 0.62 0.72
CA LEU A 6 -13.05 0.04 1.04
C LEU A 6 -13.88 0.94 1.96
N GLY A 7 -13.25 1.77 2.78
CA GLY A 7 -13.94 2.77 3.58
C GLY A 7 -14.83 3.66 2.74
N MET A 8 -14.29 4.17 1.62
CA MET A 8 -15.03 5.05 0.72
C MET A 8 -15.95 4.28 -0.24
N THR A 9 -15.49 3.13 -0.76
CA THR A 9 -16.19 2.44 -1.85
C THR A 9 -17.22 1.42 -1.37
N VAL A 10 -17.12 0.95 -0.13
CA VAL A 10 -18.01 -0.08 0.43
C VAL A 10 -18.73 0.40 1.68
N LEU A 11 -18.00 1.06 2.60
CA LEU A 11 -18.56 1.48 3.89
C LEU A 11 -19.25 2.86 3.85
N GLY A 12 -19.04 3.64 2.77
CA GLY A 12 -19.65 4.95 2.59
C GLY A 12 -19.00 6.07 3.39
N TYR A 13 -17.75 5.91 3.81
CA TYR A 13 -16.98 6.95 4.48
C TYR A 13 -16.45 7.98 3.47
N ASP A 14 -16.20 9.20 3.94
CA ASP A 14 -15.63 10.26 3.10
C ASP A 14 -14.13 10.08 2.80
N SER A 15 -13.45 9.27 3.62
CA SER A 15 -12.01 8.98 3.48
C SER A 15 -11.64 7.61 4.05
N THR A 16 -10.37 7.22 3.89
CA THR A 16 -9.83 5.99 4.48
C THR A 16 -9.57 6.11 6.00
N VAL A 17 -9.60 7.31 6.56
CA VAL A 17 -9.21 7.60 7.96
C VAL A 17 -10.06 6.86 9.00
N GLN A 18 -11.32 6.58 8.68
CA GLN A 18 -12.27 5.93 9.61
C GLN A 18 -12.15 4.40 9.62
N VAL A 19 -11.39 3.83 8.67
CA VAL A 19 -11.26 2.37 8.55
C VAL A 19 -10.46 1.81 9.72
N THR A 20 -11.00 0.77 10.32
CA THR A 20 -10.38 0.09 11.47
C THR A 20 -9.69 -1.22 11.09
N VAL A 21 -8.81 -1.73 11.96
CA VAL A 21 -8.25 -3.08 11.83
C VAL A 21 -9.34 -4.15 11.70
N ASN A 22 -10.44 -4.00 12.42
CA ASN A 22 -11.54 -4.97 12.37
C ASN A 22 -12.28 -4.96 11.03
N ASP A 23 -12.42 -3.79 10.38
CA ASP A 23 -12.97 -3.69 9.02
C ASP A 23 -12.07 -4.43 8.04
N MET A 24 -10.77 -4.21 8.12
CA MET A 24 -9.80 -4.89 7.25
C MET A 24 -9.80 -6.41 7.46
N ILE A 25 -9.90 -6.86 8.70
CA ILE A 25 -10.01 -8.29 9.03
C ILE A 25 -11.31 -8.88 8.50
N HIS A 26 -12.43 -8.18 8.67
CA HIS A 26 -13.74 -8.64 8.17
C HIS A 26 -13.69 -8.88 6.65
N HIS A 27 -13.26 -7.88 5.90
CA HIS A 27 -13.15 -7.97 4.44
C HIS A 27 -12.06 -8.95 3.99
N GLY A 28 -10.91 -8.97 4.66
CA GLY A 28 -9.83 -9.90 4.39
C GLY A 28 -10.26 -11.36 4.52
N LYS A 29 -11.00 -11.70 5.58
CA LYS A 29 -11.59 -13.04 5.77
C LYS A 29 -12.58 -13.41 4.65
N ALA A 30 -13.39 -12.45 4.20
CA ALA A 30 -14.33 -12.68 3.10
C ALA A 30 -13.58 -12.96 1.79
N VAL A 31 -12.57 -12.13 1.46
CA VAL A 31 -11.73 -12.32 0.26
C VAL A 31 -10.99 -13.65 0.32
N ARG A 32 -10.44 -14.04 1.47
CA ARG A 32 -9.74 -15.32 1.61
C ARG A 32 -10.66 -16.51 1.34
N ARG A 33 -11.92 -16.46 1.78
CA ARG A 33 -12.90 -17.53 1.49
C ARG A 33 -13.27 -17.60 0.00
N GLY A 34 -13.40 -16.42 -0.64
CA GLY A 34 -13.76 -16.33 -2.06
C GLY A 34 -12.60 -16.63 -3.02
N ALA A 35 -11.36 -16.43 -2.58
CA ALA A 35 -10.15 -16.58 -3.39
C ALA A 35 -9.04 -17.36 -2.62
N PRO A 36 -9.26 -18.64 -2.27
CA PRO A 36 -8.40 -19.37 -1.34
C PRO A 36 -6.97 -19.56 -1.87
N ASN A 37 -6.79 -19.60 -3.19
CA ASN A 37 -5.50 -19.85 -3.85
C ASN A 37 -4.82 -18.57 -4.38
N THR A 38 -5.39 -17.39 -4.11
CA THR A 38 -4.85 -16.11 -4.58
C THR A 38 -3.88 -15.52 -3.57
N PHE A 39 -2.82 -14.87 -4.05
CA PHE A 39 -1.94 -14.06 -3.20
C PHE A 39 -2.72 -12.84 -2.69
N ILE A 40 -2.93 -12.76 -1.39
CA ILE A 40 -3.75 -11.73 -0.75
C ILE A 40 -2.88 -10.83 0.12
N VAL A 41 -2.99 -9.54 -0.12
CA VAL A 41 -2.38 -8.47 0.66
C VAL A 41 -3.48 -7.68 1.36
N ILE A 42 -3.30 -7.33 2.62
CA ILE A 42 -4.25 -6.53 3.41
C ILE A 42 -3.58 -5.24 3.86
N ASP A 43 -4.24 -4.11 3.61
CA ASP A 43 -3.75 -2.81 4.09
C ASP A 43 -3.80 -2.73 5.61
N MET A 44 -2.78 -2.10 6.18
CA MET A 44 -2.78 -1.61 7.55
C MET A 44 -3.39 -0.20 7.54
N PRO A 45 -4.57 0.02 8.16
CA PRO A 45 -5.21 1.34 8.19
C PRO A 45 -4.36 2.39 8.89
N ILE A 46 -4.64 3.66 8.60
CA ILE A 46 -3.98 4.80 9.27
C ILE A 46 -4.03 4.65 10.80
N GLY A 47 -2.92 4.99 11.46
CA GLY A 47 -2.80 4.92 12.93
C GLY A 47 -2.64 3.50 13.48
N THR A 48 -2.48 2.49 12.63
CA THR A 48 -2.18 1.10 13.04
C THR A 48 -0.72 0.72 12.81
N VAL A 49 0.03 1.58 12.13
CA VAL A 49 1.46 1.50 11.89
C VAL A 49 2.08 2.88 11.95
N GLY A 50 3.33 2.99 12.42
CA GLY A 50 4.03 4.26 12.62
C GLY A 50 3.72 4.93 13.96
N VAL A 51 3.04 4.24 14.88
CA VAL A 51 2.71 4.75 16.22
C VAL A 51 3.66 4.23 17.30
N GLY A 52 4.38 3.17 17.02
CA GLY A 52 5.38 2.56 17.89
C GLY A 52 5.55 1.08 17.61
N ASP A 53 6.79 0.60 17.63
CA ASP A 53 7.18 -0.73 17.20
C ASP A 53 6.31 -1.86 17.74
N GLU A 54 6.00 -1.82 19.02
CA GLU A 54 5.23 -2.89 19.67
C GLU A 54 3.78 -2.94 19.15
N GLU A 55 3.14 -1.77 19.06
CA GLU A 55 1.77 -1.67 18.57
C GLU A 55 1.68 -1.96 17.09
N ASP A 56 2.61 -1.45 16.30
CA ASP A 56 2.71 -1.68 14.86
C ASP A 56 2.80 -3.19 14.55
N LEU A 57 3.67 -3.90 15.25
CA LEU A 57 3.86 -5.33 15.07
C LEU A 57 2.67 -6.15 15.57
N LYS A 58 2.01 -5.74 16.65
CA LYS A 58 0.77 -6.37 17.13
C LYS A 58 -0.35 -6.26 16.10
N ASN A 59 -0.54 -5.07 15.52
CA ASN A 59 -1.55 -4.83 14.50
C ASN A 59 -1.27 -5.63 13.23
N ALA A 60 -0.02 -5.63 12.75
CA ALA A 60 0.40 -6.41 11.60
C ALA A 60 0.15 -7.91 11.81
N LEU A 61 0.59 -8.44 12.97
CA LEU A 61 0.41 -9.84 13.32
C LEU A 61 -1.06 -10.22 13.42
N LYS A 62 -1.88 -9.36 14.00
CA LYS A 62 -3.32 -9.57 14.12
C LYS A 62 -3.99 -9.67 12.74
N ILE A 63 -3.73 -8.71 11.85
CA ILE A 63 -4.26 -8.73 10.48
C ILE A 63 -3.78 -9.99 9.76
N TYR A 64 -2.47 -10.26 9.77
CA TYR A 64 -1.85 -11.38 9.07
C TYR A 64 -2.45 -12.74 9.50
N LYS A 65 -2.55 -12.98 10.81
CA LYS A 65 -3.08 -14.25 11.36
C LYS A 65 -4.60 -14.37 11.18
N ASP A 66 -5.35 -13.33 11.49
CA ASP A 66 -6.81 -13.40 11.49
C ASP A 66 -7.40 -13.53 10.08
N THR A 67 -6.70 -13.01 9.06
CA THR A 67 -7.14 -13.07 7.66
C THR A 67 -6.51 -14.22 6.87
N ASN A 68 -5.46 -14.84 7.39
CA ASN A 68 -4.59 -15.76 6.64
C ASN A 68 -4.08 -15.10 5.35
N ALA A 69 -3.73 -13.82 5.42
CA ALA A 69 -3.15 -13.07 4.30
C ALA A 69 -1.74 -13.58 3.97
N ASN A 70 -1.28 -13.29 2.76
CA ASN A 70 0.09 -13.58 2.35
C ASN A 70 1.06 -12.45 2.70
N ALA A 71 0.55 -11.21 2.83
CA ALA A 71 1.31 -10.04 3.24
C ALA A 71 0.38 -8.97 3.84
N VAL A 72 0.97 -8.03 4.57
CA VAL A 72 0.33 -6.75 4.93
C VAL A 72 0.91 -5.63 4.09
N LYS A 73 0.14 -4.53 3.86
CA LYS A 73 0.66 -3.34 3.17
C LYS A 73 0.70 -2.15 4.12
N ALA A 74 1.76 -1.36 4.03
CA ALA A 74 1.97 -0.15 4.81
C ALA A 74 2.48 1.00 3.93
N GLU A 75 2.05 2.23 4.22
CA GLU A 75 2.28 3.40 3.38
C GLU A 75 3.35 4.34 3.95
N GLY A 76 4.33 4.70 3.11
CA GLY A 76 5.32 5.73 3.39
C GLY A 76 6.72 5.23 3.72
N ALA A 77 7.70 6.06 3.33
CA ALA A 77 9.13 5.78 3.53
C ALA A 77 9.56 5.77 5.00
N HIS A 78 8.83 6.47 5.87
CA HIS A 78 9.12 6.53 7.30
C HIS A 78 8.96 5.18 8.02
N LEU A 79 8.37 4.18 7.34
CA LEU A 79 8.11 2.85 7.90
C LEU A 79 9.22 1.81 7.67
N VAL A 80 10.41 2.22 7.21
CA VAL A 80 11.56 1.32 7.00
C VAL A 80 11.87 0.46 8.24
N SER A 81 11.83 1.05 9.45
CA SER A 81 12.04 0.31 10.71
C SER A 81 10.98 -0.76 10.94
N PHE A 82 9.70 -0.44 10.71
CA PHE A 82 8.60 -1.38 10.79
C PHE A 82 8.78 -2.54 9.80
N ILE A 83 9.06 -2.23 8.52
CA ILE A 83 9.27 -3.25 7.48
C ILE A 83 10.35 -4.23 7.91
N GLN A 84 11.50 -3.71 8.38
CA GLN A 84 12.61 -4.55 8.82
C GLN A 84 12.25 -5.47 10.00
N LYS A 85 11.48 -4.97 10.96
CA LYS A 85 11.06 -5.75 12.14
C LYS A 85 10.00 -6.78 11.78
N ALA A 86 8.98 -6.39 11.01
CA ALA A 86 7.92 -7.29 10.58
C ALA A 86 8.45 -8.45 9.73
N THR A 87 9.34 -8.18 8.77
CA THR A 87 9.94 -9.22 7.93
C THR A 87 10.83 -10.18 8.72
N ARG A 88 11.59 -9.69 9.70
CA ARG A 88 12.34 -10.55 10.63
C ARG A 88 11.45 -11.44 11.50
N MET A 89 10.22 -11.03 11.78
CA MET A 89 9.22 -11.84 12.46
C MET A 89 8.50 -12.84 11.54
N GLY A 90 8.80 -12.82 10.24
CA GLY A 90 8.15 -13.69 9.25
C GLY A 90 6.84 -13.14 8.69
N ILE A 91 6.56 -11.83 8.83
CA ILE A 91 5.41 -11.16 8.23
C ILE A 91 5.88 -10.47 6.94
N PRO A 92 5.48 -10.95 5.74
CA PRO A 92 5.82 -10.27 4.49
C PRO A 92 5.13 -8.91 4.41
N VAL A 93 5.87 -7.88 3.98
CA VAL A 93 5.36 -6.51 3.88
C VAL A 93 5.43 -6.02 2.45
N VAL A 94 4.33 -5.49 1.96
CA VAL A 94 4.24 -4.67 0.75
C VAL A 94 4.33 -3.22 1.18
N SER A 95 5.12 -2.42 0.49
CA SER A 95 5.22 -0.99 0.77
C SER A 95 4.56 -0.15 -0.30
N HIS A 96 4.33 1.14 -0.01
CA HIS A 96 3.67 2.06 -0.90
C HIS A 96 4.32 3.44 -0.82
N LEU A 97 4.73 3.97 -1.98
CA LEU A 97 5.33 5.29 -2.15
C LEU A 97 4.58 6.12 -3.21
N GLY A 98 4.92 7.39 -3.28
CA GLY A 98 4.24 8.37 -4.11
C GLY A 98 3.07 9.00 -3.35
N LEU A 99 1.91 9.11 -3.96
CA LEU A 99 0.69 9.50 -3.26
C LEU A 99 0.30 8.36 -2.32
N THR A 100 0.22 8.69 -1.04
CA THR A 100 -0.26 7.75 -0.02
C THR A 100 -1.64 8.23 0.47
N PRO A 101 -2.74 7.53 0.14
CA PRO A 101 -4.10 7.96 0.48
C PRO A 101 -4.31 8.26 1.96
N GLN A 102 -3.63 7.54 2.84
CA GLN A 102 -3.68 7.80 4.29
C GLN A 102 -3.08 9.15 4.69
N SER A 103 -2.14 9.67 3.92
CA SER A 103 -1.44 10.94 4.20
C SER A 103 -2.03 12.13 3.44
N VAL A 104 -3.11 11.96 2.70
CA VAL A 104 -3.72 13.01 1.87
C VAL A 104 -4.13 14.24 2.67
N GLY A 105 -4.50 14.09 3.94
CA GLY A 105 -4.78 15.21 4.84
C GLY A 105 -3.60 16.17 5.01
N VAL A 106 -2.37 15.70 4.84
CA VAL A 106 -1.12 16.49 4.94
C VAL A 106 -0.61 16.87 3.56
N MET A 107 -0.54 15.93 2.61
CA MET A 107 0.10 16.15 1.31
C MET A 107 -0.85 16.59 0.20
N GLY A 108 -2.16 16.43 0.36
CA GLY A 108 -3.16 16.69 -0.67
C GLY A 108 -3.16 15.63 -1.79
N TYR A 109 -4.19 15.68 -2.65
CA TYR A 109 -4.26 14.85 -3.87
C TYR A 109 -3.47 15.52 -5.00
N LYS A 110 -2.18 15.24 -5.11
CA LYS A 110 -1.32 15.76 -6.18
C LYS A 110 -0.28 14.74 -6.60
N LEU A 111 0.27 14.95 -7.80
CA LEU A 111 1.41 14.19 -8.32
C LEU A 111 2.58 14.30 -7.34
N GLN A 112 3.27 13.22 -7.10
CA GLN A 112 4.45 13.14 -6.24
C GLN A 112 5.70 12.94 -7.09
N GLY A 113 6.87 13.42 -6.61
CA GLY A 113 8.13 13.25 -7.35
C GLY A 113 8.21 14.10 -8.63
N ASP A 114 7.48 15.21 -8.69
CA ASP A 114 7.43 16.13 -9.83
C ASP A 114 8.60 17.14 -9.89
N THR A 115 9.42 17.21 -8.85
CA THR A 115 10.67 17.95 -8.83
C THR A 115 11.86 17.00 -8.82
N LYS A 116 13.03 17.52 -9.24
CA LYS A 116 14.27 16.73 -9.25
C LYS A 116 14.63 16.18 -7.87
N GLU A 117 14.50 17.01 -6.85
CA GLU A 117 14.81 16.66 -5.47
C GLU A 117 13.83 15.58 -4.94
N ALA A 118 12.53 15.75 -5.20
CA ALA A 118 11.51 14.79 -4.81
C ALA A 118 11.67 13.45 -5.56
N ALA A 119 12.05 13.49 -6.84
CA ALA A 119 12.31 12.28 -7.62
C ALA A 119 13.53 11.50 -7.08
N ILE A 120 14.64 12.20 -6.76
CA ILE A 120 15.81 11.57 -6.14
C ILE A 120 15.43 10.93 -4.80
N GLN A 121 14.67 11.65 -3.96
CA GLN A 121 14.25 11.14 -2.66
C GLN A 121 13.39 9.88 -2.81
N LEU A 122 12.44 9.85 -3.76
CA LEU A 122 11.61 8.66 -4.01
C LEU A 122 12.45 7.45 -4.46
N ILE A 123 13.48 7.64 -5.25
CA ILE A 123 14.41 6.56 -5.65
C ILE A 123 15.16 6.02 -4.42
N GLU A 124 15.66 6.90 -3.58
CA GLU A 124 16.38 6.51 -2.35
C GLU A 124 15.45 5.79 -1.37
N ASP A 125 14.23 6.30 -1.18
CA ASP A 125 13.21 5.68 -0.35
C ASP A 125 12.83 4.28 -0.84
N ALA A 126 12.66 4.10 -2.15
CA ALA A 126 12.37 2.81 -2.75
C ALA A 126 13.47 1.78 -2.48
N LYS A 127 14.73 2.18 -2.62
CA LYS A 127 15.89 1.33 -2.29
C LYS A 127 15.98 1.00 -0.79
N ALA A 128 15.68 1.97 0.06
CA ALA A 128 15.69 1.74 1.50
C ALA A 128 14.60 0.74 1.93
N ILE A 129 13.42 0.82 1.31
CA ILE A 129 12.29 -0.09 1.52
C ILE A 129 12.65 -1.51 1.07
N GLU A 130 13.22 -1.67 -0.13
CA GLU A 130 13.69 -2.99 -0.61
C GLU A 130 14.74 -3.57 0.34
N LYS A 131 15.74 -2.76 0.72
CA LYS A 131 16.78 -3.18 1.67
C LYS A 131 16.24 -3.56 3.04
N ALA A 132 15.14 -2.96 3.47
CA ALA A 132 14.45 -3.31 4.72
C ALA A 132 13.73 -4.66 4.64
N GLY A 133 13.52 -5.20 3.44
CA GLY A 133 12.93 -6.52 3.23
C GLY A 133 11.48 -6.49 2.72
N ALA A 134 11.00 -5.36 2.20
CA ALA A 134 9.73 -5.35 1.48
C ALA A 134 9.78 -6.33 0.31
N ILE A 135 8.67 -7.03 0.08
CA ILE A 135 8.57 -8.03 -0.99
C ILE A 135 7.96 -7.49 -2.28
N LEU A 136 7.40 -6.28 -2.24
CA LEU A 136 6.74 -5.61 -3.35
C LEU A 136 6.57 -4.14 -3.01
N LEU A 137 6.64 -3.27 -4.02
CA LEU A 137 6.42 -1.83 -3.90
C LEU A 137 5.24 -1.40 -4.77
N VAL A 138 4.31 -0.64 -4.20
CA VAL A 138 3.29 0.11 -4.93
C VAL A 138 3.78 1.53 -5.16
N LEU A 139 3.64 2.04 -6.39
CA LEU A 139 3.92 3.43 -6.76
C LEU A 139 2.64 4.10 -7.24
N GLU A 140 2.18 5.13 -6.53
CA GLU A 140 0.95 5.83 -6.86
C GLU A 140 1.20 7.29 -7.25
N ALA A 141 0.55 7.71 -8.36
CA ALA A 141 0.53 9.10 -8.83
C ALA A 141 1.91 9.77 -8.85
N ILE A 142 2.84 9.16 -9.57
CA ILE A 142 4.19 9.68 -9.86
C ILE A 142 4.41 9.77 -11.38
N PRO A 143 5.37 10.58 -11.87
CA PRO A 143 5.71 10.61 -13.29
C PRO A 143 6.10 9.22 -13.82
N SER A 144 5.61 8.87 -15.01
CA SER A 144 5.86 7.56 -15.64
C SER A 144 7.35 7.24 -15.82
N ASP A 145 8.15 8.24 -16.20
CA ASP A 145 9.60 8.06 -16.38
C ASP A 145 10.30 7.77 -15.04
N LEU A 146 9.83 8.39 -13.95
CA LEU A 146 10.34 8.12 -12.61
C LEU A 146 9.96 6.70 -12.16
N ALA A 147 8.71 6.29 -12.40
CA ALA A 147 8.26 4.93 -12.07
C ALA A 147 9.08 3.88 -12.82
N LYS A 148 9.38 4.12 -14.10
CA LYS A 148 10.26 3.28 -14.91
C LYS A 148 11.65 3.16 -14.29
N VAL A 149 12.29 4.29 -13.95
CA VAL A 149 13.63 4.31 -13.34
C VAL A 149 13.65 3.54 -12.02
N ILE A 150 12.61 3.69 -11.18
CA ILE A 150 12.52 2.95 -9.92
C ILE A 150 12.35 1.45 -10.19
N SER A 151 11.46 1.07 -11.11
CA SER A 151 11.20 -0.33 -11.46
C SER A 151 12.46 -1.03 -12.00
N GLU A 152 13.24 -0.36 -12.83
CA GLU A 152 14.51 -0.89 -13.37
C GLU A 152 15.63 -1.02 -12.33
N GLN A 153 15.57 -0.29 -11.22
CA GLN A 153 16.59 -0.30 -10.17
C GLN A 153 16.30 -1.25 -9.02
N LEU A 154 15.06 -1.68 -8.86
CA LEU A 154 14.66 -2.63 -7.81
C LEU A 154 14.67 -4.07 -8.34
N THR A 155 14.83 -5.02 -7.42
CA THR A 155 14.70 -6.46 -7.71
C THR A 155 13.34 -7.02 -7.29
N ILE A 156 12.63 -6.31 -6.40
CA ILE A 156 11.25 -6.66 -6.00
C ILE A 156 10.27 -6.13 -7.04
N PRO A 157 9.11 -6.80 -7.23
CA PRO A 157 8.08 -6.32 -8.14
C PRO A 157 7.58 -4.91 -7.78
N VAL A 158 7.37 -4.09 -8.80
CA VAL A 158 6.81 -2.73 -8.68
C VAL A 158 5.44 -2.69 -9.35
N ILE A 159 4.42 -2.29 -8.60
CA ILE A 159 3.04 -2.20 -9.07
C ILE A 159 2.63 -0.74 -9.15
N GLY A 160 2.24 -0.28 -10.33
CA GLY A 160 1.84 1.10 -10.58
C GLY A 160 0.34 1.35 -10.44
N ILE A 161 -0.02 2.53 -9.96
CA ILE A 161 -1.35 3.12 -10.07
C ILE A 161 -1.22 4.61 -10.37
N GLY A 162 -1.64 5.05 -11.56
CA GLY A 162 -1.36 6.40 -12.00
C GLY A 162 0.15 6.72 -12.10
N ALA A 163 0.96 5.72 -12.44
CA ALA A 163 2.42 5.79 -12.51
C ALA A 163 2.96 5.38 -13.89
N GLY A 164 2.12 5.38 -14.92
CA GLY A 164 2.49 4.94 -16.27
C GLY A 164 2.48 3.42 -16.44
N LYS A 165 2.96 2.96 -17.58
CA LYS A 165 2.86 1.55 -18.02
C LYS A 165 4.12 0.72 -17.77
N ASP A 166 5.23 1.34 -17.39
CA ASP A 166 6.56 0.73 -17.38
C ASP A 166 6.93 0.16 -15.99
N THR A 167 5.93 -0.20 -15.19
CA THR A 167 6.06 -0.99 -13.96
C THR A 167 5.75 -2.46 -14.23
N ASP A 168 6.12 -3.37 -13.34
CA ASP A 168 5.94 -4.82 -13.49
C ASP A 168 4.46 -5.25 -13.51
N GLY A 169 3.57 -4.43 -12.93
CA GLY A 169 2.13 -4.66 -12.93
C GLY A 169 1.36 -3.39 -12.60
N GLN A 170 0.03 -3.48 -12.68
CA GLN A 170 -0.89 -2.38 -12.42
C GLN A 170 -1.93 -2.78 -11.38
N VAL A 171 -2.35 -1.81 -10.57
CA VAL A 171 -3.49 -1.98 -9.67
C VAL A 171 -4.49 -0.84 -9.88
N LEU A 172 -5.77 -1.16 -9.80
CA LEU A 172 -6.86 -0.19 -9.83
C LEU A 172 -7.88 -0.55 -8.77
N VAL A 173 -8.52 0.46 -8.19
CA VAL A 173 -9.67 0.24 -7.33
C VAL A 173 -10.79 -0.39 -8.17
N TYR A 174 -11.27 -1.55 -7.78
CA TYR A 174 -12.26 -2.35 -8.51
C TYR A 174 -13.50 -1.52 -8.90
N HIS A 175 -14.01 -0.71 -8.00
CA HIS A 175 -15.16 0.15 -8.23
C HIS A 175 -14.88 1.23 -9.28
N ALA A 176 -13.68 1.82 -9.28
CA ALA A 176 -13.26 2.80 -10.28
C ALA A 176 -13.11 2.14 -11.67
N MET A 177 -12.49 0.95 -11.72
CA MET A 177 -12.32 0.18 -12.96
C MET A 177 -13.64 -0.19 -13.62
N LEU A 178 -14.65 -0.55 -12.84
CA LEU A 178 -15.98 -0.94 -13.35
C LEU A 178 -16.99 0.19 -13.37
N ASN A 179 -16.60 1.40 -12.99
CA ASN A 179 -17.51 2.56 -12.82
C ASN A 179 -18.72 2.23 -11.94
N TYR A 180 -18.47 1.53 -10.83
CA TYR A 180 -19.50 1.00 -9.93
C TYR A 180 -19.50 1.78 -8.61
N GLY A 181 -20.52 2.62 -8.41
CA GLY A 181 -20.74 3.31 -7.13
C GLY A 181 -19.72 4.38 -6.76
N VAL A 182 -18.89 4.83 -7.68
CA VAL A 182 -17.89 5.91 -7.47
C VAL A 182 -18.02 6.99 -8.52
N ASN A 183 -17.85 8.25 -8.11
CA ASN A 183 -17.93 9.41 -9.01
C ASN A 183 -16.61 9.77 -9.70
N ARG A 184 -15.57 8.94 -9.57
CA ARG A 184 -14.27 9.13 -10.22
C ARG A 184 -14.03 8.01 -11.22
N GLN A 185 -13.77 8.40 -12.46
CA GLN A 185 -13.22 7.50 -13.48
C GLN A 185 -11.74 7.23 -13.19
N ALA A 186 -11.29 6.01 -13.46
CA ALA A 186 -9.89 5.61 -13.39
C ALA A 186 -9.04 6.33 -14.44
#